data_8d2ec24c40f210ff706fd2a886d82284
#
_entry.id   8d2ec24c40f210ff706fd2a886d82284
#
_cell.length_a   1.000
_cell.length_b   1.000
_cell.length_c   1.000
_cell.angle_alpha   90.00
_cell.angle_beta   90.00
_cell.angle_gamma   90.00
#
_symmetry.space_group_name_H-M   'P 1'
#
loop_
_entity.id
_entity.type
_entity.pdbx_description
1 polymer ?
#
loop_
_entity_poly.entity_id
_entity_poly.type
_entity_poly.pdbx_seq_one_letter_code
_entity_poly.pdbx_strand_id
1 'polypeptide(L)'
;MPQPVYFSPLGSDDARSIAQLQKKLFPPELTEPEEDIRQILRNTEQHMVCNLSFGLFHGSRMVGYAFAYVESESIFYKRDEEVIYIKEIALVPGYENWLRPLMLKGMTQCMTYCPNLAMEAHAQDDSLAKWTRLARLFRSLGITMTARDEARKEGRPPYKLIRFDFAGTTATLPEQPKALPERAWRFRDNITVSAVRDPRQWLSLKGGWDDLLQKTTDSNVFQSFEYLWQWWKHFGDWNELRVIVIRRGDSVIGVAPLMVEHFPIFGRVVRKLMFISAPMEMSRPKFIFGHDGDACLPALLAYLEDTADTWDVLDIDEQLLDETTGAVRAHFRKLRYLVAESGTVCPYIVIERPWDRFLSGLSRKMRSNINRLRRKLDSTGEIRVRKIDSWPALDAALDTHCEIEERSWKAEKQLHISGDKSHFFFYKALARSFGREGNFELRLLEYDGKPLASTFGIVRDTVFQSLKIAHDSDYDKLSPGTVLESYELEDLFQEDISRYEFMGSFLANKLRWTSTVCETTNIHVYQRQPRLMLFFFIFFVFKRRVKAVLKKTGQFDKVDGFLGRFKRNPFPRY
;
A
#
# COMPACT_ATOMS: atom_id res chain seq x y z
N MET A 1 -15.22 10.36 -18.48
CA MET A 1 -14.61 11.25 -17.48
C MET A 1 -13.17 11.47 -17.90
N PRO A 2 -12.55 12.64 -17.69
CA PRO A 2 -11.12 12.77 -17.94
C PRO A 2 -10.37 11.77 -17.04
N GLN A 3 -9.39 11.09 -17.64
CA GLN A 3 -8.55 10.15 -16.89
C GLN A 3 -7.72 10.93 -15.86
N PRO A 4 -7.48 10.38 -14.66
CA PRO A 4 -6.69 11.06 -13.64
C PRO A 4 -5.23 11.17 -14.07
N VAL A 5 -4.57 12.27 -13.65
CA VAL A 5 -3.12 12.41 -13.70
C VAL A 5 -2.57 12.09 -12.32
N TYR A 6 -1.59 11.18 -12.23
CA TYR A 6 -1.05 10.70 -10.96
C TYR A 6 0.43 10.36 -11.07
N PHE A 7 1.12 10.29 -9.92
CA PHE A 7 2.50 9.82 -9.82
C PHE A 7 2.53 8.35 -9.46
N SER A 8 3.52 7.62 -9.99
CA SER A 8 3.81 6.25 -9.62
C SER A 8 5.31 6.01 -9.55
N PRO A 9 5.80 5.20 -8.61
CA PRO A 9 7.17 4.72 -8.63
C PRO A 9 7.46 4.02 -9.96
N LEU A 10 8.70 4.18 -10.45
CA LEU A 10 9.18 3.50 -11.65
C LEU A 10 9.93 2.23 -11.27
N GLY A 11 9.62 1.15 -11.95
CA GLY A 11 10.30 -0.13 -11.83
C GLY A 11 10.92 -0.58 -13.16
N SER A 12 11.60 -1.73 -13.12
CA SER A 12 12.27 -2.30 -14.30
C SER A 12 11.35 -2.48 -15.51
N ASP A 13 10.04 -2.68 -15.29
CA ASP A 13 9.03 -2.82 -16.35
C ASP A 13 8.71 -1.51 -17.07
N ASP A 14 9.00 -0.38 -16.43
CA ASP A 14 8.81 0.94 -17.03
C ASP A 14 9.91 1.31 -18.04
N ALA A 15 11.01 0.54 -18.11
CA ALA A 15 12.13 0.81 -18.99
C ALA A 15 11.70 1.03 -20.44
N ARG A 16 10.79 0.22 -20.95
CA ARG A 16 10.23 0.38 -22.30
C ARG A 16 9.49 1.69 -22.49
N SER A 17 8.67 2.08 -21.51
CA SER A 17 7.90 3.33 -21.56
C SER A 17 8.81 4.55 -21.50
N ILE A 18 9.86 4.49 -20.68
CA ILE A 18 10.90 5.54 -20.59
C ILE A 18 11.64 5.64 -21.94
N ALA A 19 12.15 4.52 -22.48
CA ALA A 19 12.86 4.50 -23.75
C ALA A 19 12.00 5.03 -24.92
N GLN A 20 10.70 4.71 -24.94
CA GLN A 20 9.76 5.26 -25.92
C GLN A 20 9.55 6.76 -25.76
N LEU A 21 9.52 7.24 -24.52
CA LEU A 21 9.37 8.67 -24.23
C LEU A 21 10.63 9.43 -24.58
N GLN A 22 11.82 8.90 -24.27
CA GLN A 22 13.12 9.46 -24.66
C GLN A 22 13.19 9.66 -26.18
N LYS A 23 12.87 8.64 -26.98
CA LYS A 23 12.85 8.72 -28.45
C LYS A 23 11.92 9.79 -29.00
N LYS A 24 10.91 10.21 -28.25
CA LYS A 24 9.98 11.29 -28.67
C LYS A 24 10.43 12.68 -28.27
N LEU A 25 11.16 12.78 -27.16
CA LEU A 25 11.47 14.05 -26.50
C LEU A 25 12.91 14.49 -26.71
N PHE A 26 13.82 13.56 -27.04
CA PHE A 26 15.25 13.81 -27.13
C PHE A 26 15.82 13.36 -28.48
N PRO A 27 16.93 13.98 -28.92
CA PRO A 27 17.71 13.51 -30.05
C PRO A 27 18.25 12.10 -29.84
N PRO A 28 18.47 11.28 -30.88
CA PRO A 28 18.90 9.90 -30.79
C PRO A 28 20.15 9.66 -29.92
N GLU A 29 21.09 10.59 -29.95
CA GLU A 29 22.36 10.56 -29.19
C GLU A 29 22.17 10.74 -27.67
N LEU A 30 21.01 11.21 -27.24
CA LEU A 30 20.64 11.39 -25.83
C LEU A 30 19.64 10.31 -25.32
N THR A 31 19.30 9.34 -26.18
CA THR A 31 18.43 8.23 -25.80
C THR A 31 19.24 7.02 -25.37
N GLU A 32 18.69 6.24 -24.45
CA GLU A 32 19.34 5.04 -23.96
C GLU A 32 18.64 3.77 -24.43
N PRO A 33 19.38 2.66 -24.58
CA PRO A 33 18.80 1.35 -24.78
C PRO A 33 17.85 0.98 -23.65
N GLU A 34 16.73 0.33 -23.98
CA GLU A 34 15.75 -0.13 -22.98
C GLU A 34 16.40 -1.01 -21.90
N GLU A 35 17.35 -1.85 -22.28
CA GLU A 35 17.99 -2.77 -21.32
C GLU A 35 18.88 -2.03 -20.31
N ASP A 36 19.55 -0.96 -20.71
CA ASP A 36 20.38 -0.15 -19.80
C ASP A 36 19.49 0.57 -18.78
N ILE A 37 18.35 1.13 -19.22
CA ILE A 37 17.35 1.73 -18.34
C ILE A 37 16.81 0.67 -17.37
N ARG A 38 16.48 -0.52 -17.87
CA ARG A 38 15.98 -1.64 -17.09
C ARG A 38 16.98 -2.07 -16.01
N GLN A 39 18.26 -2.17 -16.36
CA GLN A 39 19.31 -2.55 -15.43
C GLN A 39 19.49 -1.53 -14.30
N ILE A 40 19.44 -0.24 -14.61
CA ILE A 40 19.55 0.83 -13.60
C ILE A 40 18.35 0.77 -12.64
N LEU A 41 17.13 0.60 -13.16
CA LEU A 41 15.92 0.48 -12.32
C LEU A 41 15.98 -0.76 -11.42
N ARG A 42 16.40 -1.92 -11.94
CA ARG A 42 16.60 -3.14 -11.15
C ARG A 42 17.61 -2.94 -10.03
N ASN A 43 18.75 -2.32 -10.33
CA ASN A 43 19.77 -2.04 -9.32
C ASN A 43 19.21 -1.13 -8.21
N THR A 44 18.44 -0.12 -8.58
CA THR A 44 17.79 0.78 -7.61
C THR A 44 16.77 0.04 -6.74
N GLU A 45 15.93 -0.80 -7.34
CA GLU A 45 14.96 -1.63 -6.62
C GLU A 45 15.61 -2.59 -5.61
N GLN A 46 16.79 -3.12 -5.94
CA GLN A 46 17.49 -4.10 -5.11
C GLN A 46 18.20 -3.49 -3.90
N HIS A 47 18.70 -2.26 -4.02
CA HIS A 47 19.61 -1.66 -3.04
C HIS A 47 18.98 -0.52 -2.22
N MET A 48 17.83 0.01 -2.63
CA MET A 48 17.26 1.20 -2.00
C MET A 48 16.07 0.90 -1.10
N VAL A 49 15.99 1.65 -0.03
CA VAL A 49 14.86 1.62 0.93
C VAL A 49 13.61 2.27 0.32
N CYS A 50 13.79 3.16 -0.66
CA CYS A 50 12.70 3.87 -1.35
C CYS A 50 12.93 3.90 -2.86
N ASN A 51 11.87 4.13 -3.63
CA ASN A 51 11.98 4.39 -5.05
C ASN A 51 12.42 5.84 -5.26
N LEU A 52 13.51 6.02 -5.99
CA LEU A 52 14.06 7.34 -6.34
C LEU A 52 13.51 7.86 -7.66
N SER A 53 13.00 6.98 -8.51
CA SER A 53 12.47 7.30 -9.82
C SER A 53 10.94 7.27 -9.82
N PHE A 54 10.32 8.29 -10.43
CA PHE A 54 8.87 8.43 -10.50
C PHE A 54 8.40 8.73 -11.91
N GLY A 55 7.28 8.11 -12.31
CA GLY A 55 6.54 8.42 -13.51
C GLY A 55 5.32 9.29 -13.23
N LEU A 56 4.99 10.16 -14.17
CA LEU A 56 3.73 10.88 -14.26
C LEU A 56 2.86 10.18 -15.30
N PHE A 57 1.67 9.75 -14.89
CA PHE A 57 0.75 9.01 -15.75
C PHE A 57 -0.56 9.78 -15.93
N HIS A 58 -1.10 9.72 -17.15
CA HIS A 58 -2.47 10.14 -17.46
C HIS A 58 -3.23 8.89 -17.92
N GLY A 59 -4.07 8.34 -17.04
CA GLY A 59 -4.56 6.98 -17.19
C GLY A 59 -3.40 5.97 -17.20
N SER A 60 -3.38 5.05 -18.14
CA SER A 60 -2.29 4.07 -18.30
C SER A 60 -1.07 4.58 -19.08
N ARG A 61 -1.11 5.81 -19.61
CA ARG A 61 -0.04 6.36 -20.45
C ARG A 61 0.93 7.18 -19.61
N MET A 62 2.23 6.87 -19.69
CA MET A 62 3.28 7.72 -19.15
C MET A 62 3.38 9.02 -19.94
N VAL A 63 3.28 10.16 -19.25
CA VAL A 63 3.36 11.51 -19.83
C VAL A 63 4.54 12.32 -19.29
N GLY A 64 5.31 11.73 -18.37
CA GLY A 64 6.54 12.30 -17.85
C GLY A 64 7.20 11.37 -16.85
N TYR A 65 8.43 11.68 -16.46
CA TYR A 65 9.17 10.96 -15.44
C TYR A 65 10.30 11.80 -14.85
N ALA A 66 10.73 11.44 -13.65
CA ALA A 66 12.01 11.80 -13.05
C ALA A 66 12.78 10.51 -12.79
N PHE A 67 13.97 10.39 -13.36
CA PHE A 67 14.79 9.20 -13.29
C PHE A 67 16.04 9.48 -12.45
N ALA A 68 16.16 8.83 -11.32
CA ALA A 68 17.25 9.01 -10.36
C ALA A 68 17.70 7.66 -9.78
N TYR A 69 18.98 7.57 -9.39
CA TYR A 69 19.58 6.39 -8.77
C TYR A 69 20.72 6.80 -7.83
N VAL A 70 21.16 5.88 -6.98
CA VAL A 70 22.35 6.09 -6.16
C VAL A 70 23.59 5.74 -6.96
N GLU A 71 24.55 6.66 -6.99
CA GLU A 71 25.83 6.47 -7.65
C GLU A 71 26.94 6.46 -6.58
N SER A 72 27.55 5.29 -6.37
CA SER A 72 28.70 5.13 -5.48
C SER A 72 30.03 5.12 -6.24
N GLU A 73 30.01 4.59 -7.46
CA GLU A 73 31.15 4.58 -8.38
C GLU A 73 30.68 4.89 -9.79
N SER A 74 30.95 6.09 -10.26
CA SER A 74 30.72 6.41 -11.66
C SER A 74 31.85 5.83 -12.52
N ILE A 75 31.51 5.21 -13.64
CA ILE A 75 32.48 4.85 -14.71
C ILE A 75 33.29 6.09 -15.14
N PHE A 76 32.78 7.27 -14.85
CA PHE A 76 33.32 8.56 -15.29
C PHE A 76 34.02 9.35 -14.18
N TYR A 77 33.72 9.07 -12.91
CA TYR A 77 34.27 9.80 -11.76
C TYR A 77 34.54 8.84 -10.60
N LYS A 78 35.77 8.84 -10.05
CA LYS A 78 36.02 8.32 -8.71
C LYS A 78 35.39 9.28 -7.72
N ARG A 79 34.46 8.80 -6.92
CA ARG A 79 33.80 9.56 -5.85
C ARG A 79 34.16 8.94 -4.52
N ASP A 80 34.42 9.80 -3.57
CA ASP A 80 34.67 9.39 -2.18
C ASP A 80 33.36 9.32 -1.36
N GLU A 81 32.22 9.66 -2.00
CA GLU A 81 30.90 9.69 -1.35
C GLU A 81 29.80 9.16 -2.30
N GLU A 82 28.80 8.49 -1.72
CA GLU A 82 27.58 8.14 -2.43
C GLU A 82 26.71 9.38 -2.63
N VAL A 83 26.12 9.51 -3.82
CA VAL A 83 25.18 10.59 -4.14
C VAL A 83 23.95 10.05 -4.84
N ILE A 84 22.83 10.75 -4.72
CA ILE A 84 21.66 10.52 -5.54
C ILE A 84 21.83 11.29 -6.85
N TYR A 85 21.98 10.57 -7.93
CA TYR A 85 22.12 11.18 -9.25
C TYR A 85 20.77 11.24 -9.97
N ILE A 86 20.29 12.46 -10.24
CA ILE A 86 19.14 12.69 -11.11
C ILE A 86 19.63 12.63 -12.55
N LYS A 87 19.36 11.51 -13.21
CA LYS A 87 19.79 11.29 -14.57
C LYS A 87 19.00 12.15 -15.55
N GLU A 88 17.68 12.16 -15.40
CA GLU A 88 16.81 12.80 -16.35
C GLU A 88 15.45 13.16 -15.77
N ILE A 89 14.87 14.26 -16.25
CA ILE A 89 13.49 14.65 -15.99
C ILE A 89 12.86 15.01 -17.31
N ALA A 90 11.80 14.33 -17.69
CA ALA A 90 11.11 14.53 -18.95
C ALA A 90 9.60 14.70 -18.76
N LEU A 91 9.00 15.59 -19.53
CA LEU A 91 7.55 15.81 -19.59
C LEU A 91 7.11 15.99 -21.04
N VAL A 92 6.02 15.34 -21.39
CA VAL A 92 5.37 15.57 -22.70
C VAL A 92 4.83 17.01 -22.74
N PRO A 93 4.91 17.72 -23.88
CA PRO A 93 4.31 19.03 -24.06
C PRO A 93 2.84 19.05 -23.60
N GLY A 94 2.46 20.08 -22.86
CA GLY A 94 1.15 20.23 -22.23
C GLY A 94 1.06 19.77 -20.77
N TYR A 95 2.14 19.16 -20.23
CA TYR A 95 2.22 18.74 -18.83
C TYR A 95 3.27 19.53 -18.04
N GLU A 96 3.73 20.65 -18.50
CA GLU A 96 4.82 21.45 -17.91
C GLU A 96 4.49 21.90 -16.47
N ASN A 97 3.21 22.11 -16.17
CA ASN A 97 2.76 22.49 -14.83
C ASN A 97 3.02 21.39 -13.78
N TRP A 98 3.25 20.15 -14.22
CA TRP A 98 3.57 19.02 -13.35
C TRP A 98 5.07 18.87 -13.05
N LEU A 99 5.95 19.67 -13.66
CA LEU A 99 7.38 19.62 -13.39
C LEU A 99 7.69 19.86 -11.91
N ARG A 100 7.08 20.90 -11.33
CA ARG A 100 7.28 21.24 -9.92
C ARG A 100 6.77 20.15 -8.97
N PRO A 101 5.53 19.63 -9.10
CA PRO A 101 5.05 18.50 -8.30
C PRO A 101 5.94 17.25 -8.44
N LEU A 102 6.39 16.90 -9.66
CA LEU A 102 7.25 15.73 -9.91
C LEU A 102 8.60 15.86 -9.20
N MET A 103 9.24 17.04 -9.30
CA MET A 103 10.50 17.34 -8.60
C MET A 103 10.35 17.30 -7.08
N LEU A 104 9.30 17.93 -6.54
CA LEU A 104 9.05 17.93 -5.10
C LEU A 104 8.84 16.52 -4.57
N LYS A 105 8.14 15.66 -5.31
CA LYS A 105 7.95 14.26 -4.95
C LYS A 105 9.28 13.52 -4.80
N GLY A 106 10.13 13.55 -5.83
CA GLY A 106 11.44 12.91 -5.79
C GLY A 106 12.33 13.43 -4.67
N MET A 107 12.38 14.76 -4.49
CA MET A 107 13.19 15.38 -3.43
C MET A 107 12.70 15.04 -2.02
N THR A 108 11.39 15.03 -1.79
CA THR A 108 10.82 14.64 -0.50
C THR A 108 11.22 13.20 -0.15
N GLN A 109 11.17 12.29 -1.11
CA GLN A 109 11.62 10.92 -0.91
C GLN A 109 13.12 10.84 -0.58
N CYS A 110 13.95 11.56 -1.33
CA CYS A 110 15.39 11.61 -1.07
C CYS A 110 15.69 12.16 0.34
N MET A 111 15.05 13.26 0.73
CA MET A 111 15.23 13.85 2.06
C MET A 111 14.75 12.95 3.19
N THR A 112 13.68 12.18 2.95
CA THR A 112 13.10 11.30 3.95
C THR A 112 13.94 10.05 4.17
N TYR A 113 14.37 9.39 3.08
CA TYR A 113 14.99 8.07 3.16
C TYR A 113 16.51 8.07 2.99
N CYS A 114 17.07 9.11 2.39
CA CYS A 114 18.50 9.25 2.12
C CYS A 114 19.04 10.62 2.56
N PRO A 115 18.79 11.06 3.80
CA PRO A 115 19.06 12.45 4.23
C PRO A 115 20.55 12.81 4.26
N ASN A 116 21.42 11.82 4.29
CA ASN A 116 22.87 12.00 4.32
C ASN A 116 23.51 12.05 2.93
N LEU A 117 22.72 11.77 1.88
CA LEU A 117 23.19 11.79 0.51
C LEU A 117 22.87 13.14 -0.14
N ALA A 118 23.87 13.74 -0.78
CA ALA A 118 23.62 14.86 -1.66
C ALA A 118 22.93 14.40 -2.94
N MET A 119 22.19 15.29 -3.60
CA MET A 119 21.59 15.02 -4.90
C MET A 119 22.32 15.81 -5.98
N GLU A 120 22.61 15.17 -7.10
CA GLU A 120 23.29 15.80 -8.22
C GLU A 120 22.54 15.61 -9.54
N ALA A 121 22.69 16.56 -10.45
CA ALA A 121 22.13 16.49 -11.80
C ALA A 121 23.04 17.24 -12.79
N HIS A 122 23.09 16.78 -14.03
CA HIS A 122 23.70 17.54 -15.10
C HIS A 122 22.65 18.42 -15.81
N ALA A 123 22.99 19.66 -16.10
CA ALA A 123 22.16 20.59 -16.83
C ALA A 123 22.91 21.19 -18.02
N GLN A 124 22.30 21.18 -19.20
CA GLN A 124 22.77 21.92 -20.35
C GLN A 124 22.45 23.42 -20.14
N ASP A 125 23.21 24.30 -20.82
CA ASP A 125 23.08 25.76 -20.65
C ASP A 125 21.68 26.29 -20.93
N ASP A 126 20.96 25.75 -21.90
CA ASP A 126 19.57 26.10 -22.20
C ASP A 126 18.55 25.60 -21.16
N SER A 127 18.88 24.55 -20.44
CA SER A 127 18.06 24.05 -19.31
C SER A 127 18.36 24.76 -17.99
N LEU A 128 19.49 25.47 -17.89
CA LEU A 128 19.92 26.15 -16.67
C LEU A 128 18.89 27.18 -16.16
N ALA A 129 18.17 27.86 -17.05
CA ALA A 129 17.11 28.80 -16.68
C ALA A 129 15.96 28.10 -15.92
N LYS A 130 15.63 26.84 -16.29
CA LYS A 130 14.64 26.02 -15.58
C LYS A 130 15.13 25.66 -14.18
N TRP A 131 16.38 25.25 -14.06
CA TRP A 131 17.02 24.94 -12.78
C TRP A 131 17.13 26.17 -11.87
N THR A 132 17.42 27.34 -12.43
CA THR A 132 17.47 28.60 -11.68
C THR A 132 16.10 28.98 -11.10
N ARG A 133 15.01 28.71 -11.82
CA ARG A 133 13.64 28.90 -11.27
C ARG A 133 13.34 27.93 -10.13
N LEU A 134 13.76 26.68 -10.27
CA LEU A 134 13.64 25.66 -9.22
C LEU A 134 14.53 25.96 -8.01
N ALA A 135 15.71 26.58 -8.22
CA ALA A 135 16.63 26.98 -7.15
C ALA A 135 16.00 27.95 -6.14
N ARG A 136 15.10 28.85 -6.58
CA ARG A 136 14.37 29.73 -5.66
C ARG A 136 13.43 28.94 -4.77
N LEU A 137 12.74 27.95 -5.35
CA LEU A 137 11.88 27.04 -4.58
C LEU A 137 12.70 26.25 -3.57
N PHE A 138 13.81 25.65 -4.02
CA PHE A 138 14.67 24.81 -3.16
C PHE A 138 15.29 25.63 -2.03
N ARG A 139 15.70 26.86 -2.30
CA ARG A 139 16.20 27.78 -1.27
C ARG A 139 15.14 28.13 -0.23
N SER A 140 13.86 28.25 -0.65
CA SER A 140 12.75 28.44 0.30
C SER A 140 12.47 27.20 1.16
N LEU A 141 12.96 26.03 0.76
CA LEU A 141 12.93 24.78 1.51
C LEU A 141 14.24 24.52 2.30
N GLY A 142 15.15 25.51 2.33
CA GLY A 142 16.43 25.39 3.03
C GLY A 142 17.48 24.54 2.29
N ILE A 143 17.21 24.11 1.05
CA ILE A 143 18.12 23.29 0.25
C ILE A 143 19.15 24.20 -0.42
N THR A 144 20.43 23.92 -0.21
CA THR A 144 21.52 24.65 -0.87
C THR A 144 21.76 24.05 -2.25
N MET A 145 21.73 24.89 -3.27
CA MET A 145 22.06 24.51 -4.63
C MET A 145 23.37 25.17 -5.07
N THR A 146 24.32 24.36 -5.47
CA THR A 146 25.57 24.82 -6.10
C THR A 146 25.63 24.32 -7.54
N ALA A 147 26.26 25.10 -8.41
CA ALA A 147 26.49 24.71 -9.79
C ALA A 147 27.96 24.95 -10.14
N ARG A 148 28.62 23.98 -10.74
CA ARG A 148 30.00 24.10 -11.22
C ARG A 148 30.10 23.66 -12.67
N ASP A 149 31.00 24.31 -13.43
CA ASP A 149 31.32 23.89 -14.78
C ASP A 149 32.11 22.58 -14.73
N GLU A 150 31.72 21.61 -15.55
CA GLU A 150 32.50 20.40 -15.74
C GLU A 150 33.33 20.45 -17.01
N ALA A 151 34.52 19.83 -16.95
CA ALA A 151 35.43 19.80 -18.07
C ALA A 151 34.79 19.14 -19.29
N ARG A 152 34.96 19.76 -20.49
CA ARG A 152 34.47 19.22 -21.76
C ARG A 152 35.06 17.84 -22.02
N LYS A 153 34.19 16.83 -22.20
CA LYS A 153 34.56 15.60 -22.91
C LYS A 153 34.34 15.81 -24.41
N GLU A 154 35.28 15.33 -25.20
CA GLU A 154 35.19 15.43 -26.66
C GLU A 154 33.86 14.89 -27.17
N GLY A 155 33.17 15.71 -27.98
CA GLY A 155 31.91 15.35 -28.63
C GLY A 155 30.62 15.60 -27.85
N ARG A 156 30.65 16.17 -26.63
CA ARG A 156 29.44 16.50 -25.87
C ARG A 156 29.28 18.02 -25.68
N PRO A 157 28.04 18.55 -25.66
CA PRO A 157 27.80 19.95 -25.34
C PRO A 157 28.27 20.25 -23.88
N PRO A 158 28.65 21.51 -23.59
CA PRO A 158 29.02 21.91 -22.24
C PRO A 158 27.82 21.75 -21.29
N TYR A 159 28.06 21.21 -20.11
CA TYR A 159 27.05 21.05 -19.08
C TYR A 159 27.61 21.46 -17.72
N LYS A 160 26.69 21.82 -16.84
CA LYS A 160 26.99 22.15 -15.44
C LYS A 160 26.53 21.01 -14.53
N LEU A 161 27.36 20.65 -13.58
CA LEU A 161 26.94 19.79 -12.47
C LEU A 161 26.20 20.66 -11.44
N ILE A 162 24.96 20.31 -11.18
CA ILE A 162 24.13 20.95 -10.16
C ILE A 162 24.07 20.00 -8.96
N ARG A 163 24.50 20.50 -7.80
CA ARG A 163 24.46 19.76 -6.55
C ARG A 163 23.46 20.40 -5.60
N PHE A 164 22.66 19.57 -4.99
CA PHE A 164 21.70 19.91 -3.95
C PHE A 164 22.15 19.28 -2.64
N ASP A 165 22.53 20.11 -1.68
CA ASP A 165 22.93 19.66 -0.37
C ASP A 165 21.80 19.85 0.63
N PHE A 166 21.46 18.77 1.31
CA PHE A 166 20.44 18.73 2.35
C PHE A 166 21.03 18.88 3.76
N ALA A 167 22.35 18.80 3.89
CA ALA A 167 23.05 18.92 5.16
C ALA A 167 22.83 20.33 5.78
N GLY A 168 22.21 20.37 6.94
CA GLY A 168 21.87 21.61 7.65
C GLY A 168 20.48 22.16 7.32
N THR A 169 19.73 21.50 6.46
CA THR A 169 18.33 21.84 6.27
C THR A 169 17.50 21.37 7.45
N THR A 170 17.22 22.29 8.36
CA THR A 170 15.95 22.32 9.07
C THR A 170 14.89 22.79 8.07
N ALA A 171 14.78 22.14 6.92
CA ALA A 171 13.70 22.41 5.99
C ALA A 171 12.41 22.01 6.67
N THR A 172 11.79 22.97 7.33
CA THR A 172 10.35 22.97 7.50
C THR A 172 9.79 22.89 6.08
N LEU A 173 9.44 21.69 5.62
CA LEU A 173 8.44 21.51 4.57
C LEU A 173 7.35 22.57 4.80
N PRO A 174 6.72 23.17 3.75
CA PRO A 174 5.75 24.24 3.92
C PRO A 174 4.82 23.86 5.05
N GLU A 175 4.88 24.63 6.13
CA GLU A 175 4.38 24.36 7.48
C GLU A 175 3.66 23.01 7.57
N GLN A 176 4.40 21.93 7.85
CA GLN A 176 3.75 20.83 8.55
C GLN A 176 3.01 21.49 9.69
N PRO A 177 1.70 21.24 9.84
CA PRO A 177 0.94 21.84 10.92
C PRO A 177 1.77 21.67 12.18
N LYS A 178 2.15 22.78 12.82
CA LYS A 178 3.13 22.94 13.91
C LYS A 178 3.49 21.61 14.52
N ALA A 179 4.72 21.15 14.31
CA ALA A 179 5.18 19.93 14.94
C ALA A 179 4.75 20.03 16.40
N LEU A 180 3.74 19.26 16.75
CA LEU A 180 3.36 19.15 18.16
C LEU A 180 4.65 18.77 18.86
N PRO A 181 5.03 19.46 19.95
CA PRO A 181 6.23 19.12 20.67
C PRO A 181 6.24 17.60 20.85
N GLU A 182 7.40 16.97 20.71
CA GLU A 182 7.63 15.56 21.06
C GLU A 182 7.35 15.37 22.55
N ARG A 183 6.12 15.59 22.94
CA ARG A 183 5.69 15.51 24.32
C ARG A 183 5.36 14.05 24.56
N ALA A 184 6.30 13.32 25.17
CA ALA A 184 5.96 12.03 25.74
C ALA A 184 4.94 12.26 26.86
N TRP A 185 3.77 11.72 26.68
CA TRP A 185 2.70 11.72 27.68
C TRP A 185 3.04 10.70 28.74
N ARG A 186 3.06 11.10 30.01
CA ARG A 186 3.38 10.20 31.14
C ARG A 186 2.10 9.79 31.85
N PHE A 187 1.93 8.51 31.96
CA PHE A 187 0.83 7.87 32.71
C PHE A 187 1.37 7.22 34.00
N ARG A 188 0.46 6.66 34.81
CA ARG A 188 0.85 5.87 35.97
C ARG A 188 1.70 4.67 35.54
N ASP A 189 2.42 4.07 36.47
CA ASP A 189 3.24 2.86 36.24
C ASP A 189 4.38 3.03 35.22
N ASN A 190 4.96 4.25 35.16
CA ASN A 190 6.06 4.61 34.26
C ASN A 190 5.75 4.38 32.77
N ILE A 191 4.46 4.47 32.40
CA ILE A 191 4.02 4.36 31.01
C ILE A 191 4.16 5.73 30.34
N THR A 192 4.79 5.72 29.16
CA THR A 192 4.90 6.89 28.28
C THR A 192 4.27 6.60 26.93
N VAL A 193 3.58 7.57 26.36
CA VAL A 193 2.99 7.51 25.01
C VAL A 193 3.54 8.64 24.17
N SER A 194 4.05 8.33 22.98
CA SER A 194 4.59 9.30 22.05
C SER A 194 4.23 8.95 20.61
N ALA A 195 4.15 9.93 19.73
CA ALA A 195 3.95 9.70 18.30
C ALA A 195 5.27 9.81 17.53
N VAL A 196 5.58 8.81 16.74
CA VAL A 196 6.65 8.82 15.76
C VAL A 196 6.08 9.31 14.43
N ARG A 197 6.68 10.36 13.87
CA ARG A 197 6.24 11.04 12.65
C ARG A 197 7.29 11.02 11.55
N ASP A 198 8.54 10.71 11.90
CA ASP A 198 9.66 10.57 10.97
C ASP A 198 9.83 9.09 10.60
N PRO A 199 9.76 8.72 9.31
CA PRO A 199 9.99 7.34 8.87
C PRO A 199 11.33 6.75 9.31
N ARG A 200 12.38 7.57 9.50
CA ARG A 200 13.69 7.10 9.99
C ARG A 200 13.63 6.67 11.46
N GLN A 201 12.90 7.44 12.28
CA GLN A 201 12.64 7.05 13.68
C GLN A 201 11.76 5.81 13.73
N TRP A 202 10.78 5.70 12.82
CA TRP A 202 9.97 4.50 12.72
C TRP A 202 10.81 3.27 12.34
N LEU A 203 11.71 3.41 11.37
CA LEU A 203 12.63 2.33 10.97
C LEU A 203 13.48 1.84 12.14
N SER A 204 13.93 2.73 13.05
CA SER A 204 14.69 2.36 14.23
C SER A 204 13.91 1.57 15.28
N LEU A 205 12.58 1.55 15.19
CA LEU A 205 11.72 0.76 16.09
C LEU A 205 11.60 -0.71 15.70
N LYS A 206 12.12 -1.13 14.53
CA LYS A 206 11.91 -2.49 14.00
C LYS A 206 12.20 -3.59 15.01
N GLY A 207 13.35 -3.56 15.69
CA GLY A 207 13.70 -4.57 16.69
C GLY A 207 12.69 -4.64 17.85
N GLY A 208 12.34 -3.50 18.45
CA GLY A 208 11.34 -3.45 19.53
C GLY A 208 9.91 -3.80 19.05
N TRP A 209 9.62 -3.57 17.78
CA TRP A 209 8.35 -3.97 17.16
C TRP A 209 8.25 -5.48 17.00
N ASP A 210 9.30 -6.11 16.49
CA ASP A 210 9.36 -7.56 16.30
C ASP A 210 9.29 -8.28 17.65
N ASP A 211 10.02 -7.78 18.67
CA ASP A 211 9.94 -8.28 20.05
C ASP A 211 8.54 -8.16 20.65
N LEU A 212 7.83 -7.06 20.35
CA LEU A 212 6.45 -6.86 20.80
C LEU A 212 5.51 -7.85 20.12
N LEU A 213 5.64 -8.05 18.80
CA LEU A 213 4.80 -9.00 18.07
C LEU A 213 4.97 -10.43 18.53
N GLN A 214 6.18 -10.86 18.92
CA GLN A 214 6.40 -12.18 19.50
C GLN A 214 5.66 -12.39 20.83
N LYS A 215 5.37 -11.31 21.56
CA LYS A 215 4.65 -11.31 22.83
C LYS A 215 3.14 -11.04 22.67
N THR A 216 2.70 -10.79 21.44
CA THR A 216 1.31 -10.47 21.15
C THR A 216 0.58 -11.75 20.73
N THR A 217 -0.51 -12.06 21.41
CA THR A 217 -1.41 -13.14 21.00
C THR A 217 -2.24 -12.72 19.79
N ASP A 218 -2.54 -13.66 18.89
CA ASP A 218 -3.40 -13.42 17.72
C ASP A 218 -2.90 -12.29 16.80
N SER A 219 -1.57 -12.26 16.55
CA SER A 219 -0.98 -11.36 15.56
C SER A 219 -1.29 -11.82 14.12
N ASN A 220 -1.29 -10.90 13.17
CA ASN A 220 -1.45 -11.21 11.75
C ASN A 220 -0.38 -10.49 10.91
N VAL A 221 -0.26 -10.84 9.64
CA VAL A 221 0.77 -10.26 8.75
C VAL A 221 0.65 -8.74 8.63
N PHE A 222 -0.55 -8.19 8.70
CA PHE A 222 -0.82 -6.75 8.54
C PHE A 222 -0.35 -5.90 9.73
N GLN A 223 0.09 -6.53 10.81
CA GLN A 223 0.74 -5.90 11.96
C GLN A 223 2.26 -5.98 11.87
N SER A 224 2.81 -6.80 10.95
CA SER A 224 4.27 -6.92 10.81
C SER A 224 4.89 -5.61 10.35
N PHE A 225 6.09 -5.34 10.87
CA PHE A 225 6.84 -4.15 10.48
C PHE A 225 7.08 -4.13 8.96
N GLU A 226 7.43 -5.27 8.38
CA GLU A 226 7.70 -5.45 6.95
C GLU A 226 6.50 -5.07 6.10
N TYR A 227 5.30 -5.57 6.43
CA TYR A 227 4.09 -5.26 5.67
C TYR A 227 3.77 -3.77 5.70
N LEU A 228 3.75 -3.18 6.90
CA LEU A 228 3.41 -1.77 7.10
C LEU A 228 4.47 -0.84 6.47
N TRP A 229 5.73 -1.24 6.55
CA TRP A 229 6.82 -0.50 5.93
C TRP A 229 6.73 -0.52 4.39
N GLN A 230 6.44 -1.69 3.79
CA GLN A 230 6.23 -1.76 2.34
C GLN A 230 4.99 -0.97 1.94
N TRP A 231 3.91 -1.06 2.72
CA TRP A 231 2.72 -0.24 2.47
C TRP A 231 3.06 1.26 2.47
N TRP A 232 3.75 1.71 3.49
CA TRP A 232 4.15 3.12 3.62
C TRP A 232 4.99 3.61 2.44
N LYS A 233 5.94 2.82 1.98
CA LYS A 233 6.79 3.18 0.83
C LYS A 233 6.01 3.38 -0.47
N HIS A 234 4.92 2.65 -0.66
CA HIS A 234 4.16 2.67 -1.91
C HIS A 234 2.92 3.57 -1.87
N PHE A 235 2.38 3.85 -0.69
CA PHE A 235 1.11 4.57 -0.51
C PHE A 235 1.15 5.70 0.52
N GLY A 236 2.24 5.86 1.26
CA GLY A 236 2.34 6.84 2.36
C GLY A 236 2.54 8.30 1.94
N ASP A 237 2.78 8.57 0.67
CA ASP A 237 3.31 9.84 0.16
C ASP A 237 2.53 11.11 0.48
N TRP A 238 1.23 11.02 0.58
CA TRP A 238 0.37 12.17 0.86
C TRP A 238 -0.20 12.13 2.27
N ASN A 239 0.27 11.18 3.08
CA ASN A 239 -0.17 10.95 4.43
C ASN A 239 0.88 11.42 5.43
N GLU A 240 0.44 11.86 6.59
CA GLU A 240 1.32 12.17 7.72
C GLU A 240 1.49 10.89 8.55
N LEU A 241 2.73 10.42 8.70
CA LEU A 241 3.04 9.31 9.58
C LEU A 241 2.71 9.66 11.03
N ARG A 242 2.00 8.76 11.72
CA ARG A 242 1.63 8.93 13.12
C ARG A 242 1.59 7.60 13.86
N VAL A 243 2.72 6.94 13.95
CA VAL A 243 2.85 5.71 14.73
C VAL A 243 2.90 6.07 16.21
N ILE A 244 1.88 5.69 16.97
CA ILE A 244 1.84 5.93 18.42
C ILE A 244 2.54 4.75 19.10
N VAL A 245 3.53 5.06 19.93
CA VAL A 245 4.36 4.09 20.64
C VAL A 245 4.12 4.24 22.13
N ILE A 246 3.80 3.13 22.79
CA ILE A 246 3.57 3.04 24.22
C ILE A 246 4.76 2.30 24.81
N ARG A 247 5.42 2.90 25.81
CA ARG A 247 6.59 2.33 26.48
C ARG A 247 6.37 2.22 27.97
N ARG A 248 7.02 1.21 28.56
CA ARG A 248 7.25 1.16 30.01
C ARG A 248 8.75 1.21 30.23
N GLY A 249 9.27 2.35 30.72
CA GLY A 249 10.69 2.63 30.68
C GLY A 249 11.17 2.67 29.22
N ASP A 250 12.20 1.87 28.90
CA ASP A 250 12.75 1.78 27.55
C ASP A 250 12.05 0.73 26.68
N SER A 251 11.23 -0.14 27.27
CA SER A 251 10.59 -1.24 26.56
C SER A 251 9.34 -0.79 25.83
N VAL A 252 9.20 -1.15 24.54
CA VAL A 252 7.96 -0.97 23.77
C VAL A 252 6.96 -2.05 24.22
N ILE A 253 5.82 -1.60 24.77
CA ILE A 253 4.74 -2.49 25.25
C ILE A 253 3.48 -2.40 24.42
N GLY A 254 3.37 -1.38 23.57
CA GLY A 254 2.24 -1.22 22.67
C GLY A 254 2.56 -0.28 21.50
N VAL A 255 1.88 -0.51 20.39
CA VAL A 255 1.96 0.31 19.18
C VAL A 255 0.58 0.46 18.54
N ALA A 256 0.25 1.70 18.13
CA ALA A 256 -0.86 1.96 17.21
C ALA A 256 -0.27 2.49 15.89
N PRO A 257 -0.26 1.67 14.83
CA PRO A 257 0.32 2.02 13.53
C PRO A 257 -0.66 2.91 12.75
N LEU A 258 -0.69 4.18 13.07
CA LEU A 258 -1.61 5.15 12.51
C LEU A 258 -0.92 6.12 11.54
N MET A 259 -1.74 6.76 10.70
CA MET A 259 -1.38 7.85 9.81
C MET A 259 -2.51 8.88 9.77
N VAL A 260 -2.22 10.09 9.30
CA VAL A 260 -3.24 11.11 9.02
C VAL A 260 -3.36 11.29 7.52
N GLU A 261 -4.54 11.00 6.99
CA GLU A 261 -4.94 11.33 5.63
C GLU A 261 -5.61 12.70 5.60
N HIS A 262 -5.24 13.52 4.64
CA HIS A 262 -5.83 14.83 4.42
C HIS A 262 -6.78 14.78 3.23
N PHE A 263 -8.07 15.01 3.44
CA PHE A 263 -9.05 14.99 2.35
C PHE A 263 -10.04 16.16 2.44
N PRO A 264 -10.57 16.62 1.29
CA PRO A 264 -11.50 17.75 1.27
C PRO A 264 -12.94 17.33 1.60
N ILE A 265 -13.54 18.00 2.59
CA ILE A 265 -15.01 17.96 2.82
C ILE A 265 -15.56 19.39 2.73
N PHE A 266 -16.53 19.61 1.82
CA PHE A 266 -17.15 20.93 1.63
C PHE A 266 -16.12 22.07 1.50
N GLY A 267 -15.06 21.85 0.70
CA GLY A 267 -14.03 22.85 0.41
C GLY A 267 -13.01 23.10 1.53
N ARG A 268 -13.02 22.30 2.59
CA ARG A 268 -12.01 22.37 3.67
C ARG A 268 -11.32 21.04 3.87
N VAL A 269 -10.04 21.10 4.19
CA VAL A 269 -9.24 19.90 4.51
C VAL A 269 -9.68 19.34 5.85
N VAL A 270 -9.91 18.03 5.89
CA VAL A 270 -10.23 17.24 7.07
C VAL A 270 -9.08 16.26 7.32
N ARG A 271 -8.63 16.19 8.56
CA ARG A 271 -7.55 15.31 9.02
C ARG A 271 -8.16 14.02 9.54
N LYS A 272 -8.00 12.94 8.78
CA LYS A 272 -8.51 11.62 9.14
C LYS A 272 -7.38 10.77 9.71
N LEU A 273 -7.41 10.51 11.01
CA LEU A 273 -6.51 9.59 11.69
C LEU A 273 -7.01 8.16 11.48
N MET A 274 -6.17 7.32 10.89
CA MET A 274 -6.54 5.97 10.50
C MET A 274 -5.35 5.02 10.56
N PHE A 275 -5.59 3.72 10.46
CA PHE A 275 -4.49 2.76 10.38
C PHE A 275 -3.69 2.92 9.08
N ILE A 276 -2.38 2.74 9.17
CA ILE A 276 -1.55 2.43 8.01
C ILE A 276 -2.11 1.13 7.42
N SER A 277 -2.21 1.00 6.11
CA SER A 277 -2.82 -0.12 5.38
C SER A 277 -4.36 -0.14 5.27
N ALA A 278 -5.09 0.64 6.06
CA ALA A 278 -6.55 0.62 6.04
C ALA A 278 -7.22 0.86 4.68
N PRO A 279 -6.66 1.64 3.73
CA PRO A 279 -7.28 1.77 2.40
C PRO A 279 -7.13 0.54 1.51
N MET A 280 -6.21 -0.37 1.85
CA MET A 280 -6.03 -1.61 1.10
C MET A 280 -7.17 -2.57 1.43
N GLU A 281 -7.66 -3.27 0.41
CA GLU A 281 -8.71 -4.24 0.62
C GLU A 281 -8.28 -5.25 1.70
N MET A 282 -8.96 -5.19 2.84
CA MET A 282 -9.03 -6.26 3.83
C MET A 282 -7.77 -6.58 4.61
N SER A 283 -7.06 -5.55 5.02
CA SER A 283 -5.80 -5.71 5.74
C SER A 283 -5.95 -6.05 7.24
N ARG A 284 -7.14 -6.02 7.82
CA ARG A 284 -7.38 -6.22 9.26
C ARG A 284 -6.29 -5.63 10.16
N PRO A 285 -6.03 -4.33 10.06
CA PRO A 285 -5.04 -3.68 10.91
C PRO A 285 -5.51 -3.74 12.35
N LYS A 286 -4.56 -3.81 13.30
CA LYS A 286 -4.87 -3.84 14.73
C LYS A 286 -3.94 -2.92 15.49
N PHE A 287 -4.37 -2.50 16.69
CA PHE A 287 -3.44 -2.08 17.73
C PHE A 287 -2.62 -3.29 18.18
N ILE A 288 -1.35 -3.08 18.42
CA ILE A 288 -0.42 -4.13 18.82
C ILE A 288 -0.13 -3.90 20.30
N PHE A 289 -0.59 -4.80 21.15
CA PHE A 289 -0.35 -4.76 22.58
C PHE A 289 0.29 -6.08 23.02
N GLY A 290 1.35 -5.97 23.82
CA GLY A 290 1.93 -7.14 24.49
C GLY A 290 1.09 -7.61 25.67
N HIS A 291 1.70 -8.35 26.58
CA HIS A 291 1.03 -8.84 27.79
C HIS A 291 0.47 -7.73 28.69
N ASP A 292 0.89 -6.49 28.51
CA ASP A 292 0.42 -5.29 29.24
C ASP A 292 -0.76 -4.59 28.56
N GLY A 293 -1.52 -5.28 27.71
CA GLY A 293 -2.60 -4.71 26.89
C GLY A 293 -3.64 -3.93 27.71
N ASP A 294 -3.93 -4.38 28.93
CA ASP A 294 -4.88 -3.72 29.84
C ASP A 294 -4.46 -2.28 30.20
N ALA A 295 -3.16 -2.01 30.26
CA ALA A 295 -2.63 -0.68 30.52
C ALA A 295 -2.44 0.15 29.23
N CYS A 296 -2.17 -0.51 28.09
CA CYS A 296 -1.90 0.16 26.82
C CYS A 296 -3.14 0.83 26.23
N LEU A 297 -4.29 0.16 26.23
CA LEU A 297 -5.50 0.70 25.62
C LEU A 297 -6.01 1.97 26.31
N PRO A 298 -6.13 2.04 27.66
CA PRO A 298 -6.48 3.28 28.34
C PRO A 298 -5.50 4.42 28.08
N ALA A 299 -4.19 4.13 28.04
CA ALA A 299 -3.16 5.12 27.76
C ALA A 299 -3.26 5.66 26.30
N LEU A 300 -3.52 4.77 25.34
CA LEU A 300 -3.77 5.16 23.94
C LEU A 300 -5.01 6.04 23.83
N LEU A 301 -6.12 5.66 24.44
CA LEU A 301 -7.37 6.42 24.37
C LEU A 301 -7.24 7.81 25.01
N ALA A 302 -6.57 7.91 26.15
CA ALA A 302 -6.29 9.20 26.78
C ALA A 302 -5.37 10.08 25.90
N TYR A 303 -4.35 9.49 25.26
CA TYR A 303 -3.50 10.20 24.31
C TYR A 303 -4.29 10.73 23.11
N LEU A 304 -5.20 9.91 22.52
CA LEU A 304 -6.04 10.31 21.40
C LEU A 304 -7.02 11.44 21.78
N GLU A 305 -7.52 11.44 23.01
CA GLU A 305 -8.37 12.50 23.54
C GLU A 305 -7.56 13.79 23.72
N ASP A 306 -6.41 13.74 24.37
CA ASP A 306 -5.56 14.89 24.62
C ASP A 306 -4.98 15.52 23.34
N THR A 307 -4.87 14.75 22.27
CA THR A 307 -4.40 15.20 20.94
C THR A 307 -5.56 15.42 19.95
N ALA A 308 -6.78 15.55 20.41
CA ALA A 308 -7.96 15.70 19.57
C ALA A 308 -7.93 16.94 18.66
N ASP A 309 -7.17 17.97 19.01
CA ASP A 309 -6.94 19.15 18.18
C ASP A 309 -6.12 18.86 16.90
N THR A 310 -5.51 17.67 16.79
CA THR A 310 -4.64 17.26 15.68
C THR A 310 -5.31 16.36 14.65
N TRP A 311 -6.55 15.93 14.89
CA TRP A 311 -7.34 15.12 13.98
C TRP A 311 -8.82 15.54 14.04
N ASP A 312 -9.57 15.31 12.97
CA ASP A 312 -10.99 15.66 12.85
C ASP A 312 -11.88 14.41 12.83
N VAL A 313 -11.37 13.33 12.28
CA VAL A 313 -12.03 12.01 12.22
C VAL A 313 -11.04 10.95 12.64
N LEU A 314 -11.45 10.03 13.51
CA LEU A 314 -10.73 8.78 13.79
C LEU A 314 -11.47 7.66 13.06
N ASP A 315 -10.77 6.96 12.19
CA ASP A 315 -11.30 5.92 11.31
C ASP A 315 -10.59 4.59 11.58
N ILE A 316 -11.27 3.69 12.25
CA ILE A 316 -10.76 2.38 12.67
C ILE A 316 -11.53 1.33 11.89
N ASP A 317 -10.98 0.97 10.74
CA ASP A 317 -11.61 0.03 9.82
C ASP A 317 -11.21 -1.42 10.08
N GLU A 318 -12.10 -2.34 9.69
CA GLU A 318 -11.88 -3.80 9.62
C GLU A 318 -11.42 -4.46 10.92
N GLN A 319 -11.81 -3.90 12.05
CA GLN A 319 -11.48 -4.44 13.37
C GLN A 319 -12.33 -5.68 13.69
N LEU A 320 -11.75 -6.66 14.36
CA LEU A 320 -12.55 -7.71 14.99
C LEU A 320 -13.49 -7.10 16.02
N LEU A 321 -14.69 -7.66 16.13
CA LEU A 321 -15.64 -7.25 17.14
C LEU A 321 -15.25 -7.89 18.47
N ASP A 322 -14.42 -7.20 19.24
CA ASP A 322 -13.80 -7.64 20.49
C ASP A 322 -13.91 -6.58 21.60
N GLU A 323 -13.27 -6.82 22.73
CA GLU A 323 -13.26 -5.90 23.88
C GLU A 323 -12.55 -4.58 23.53
N THR A 324 -11.50 -4.60 22.72
CA THR A 324 -10.76 -3.40 22.28
C THR A 324 -11.67 -2.46 21.52
N THR A 325 -12.39 -2.97 20.52
CA THR A 325 -13.34 -2.19 19.72
C THR A 325 -14.51 -1.70 20.57
N GLY A 326 -14.97 -2.53 21.52
CA GLY A 326 -15.97 -2.15 22.51
C GLY A 326 -15.53 -0.97 23.38
N ALA A 327 -14.29 -1.01 23.89
CA ALA A 327 -13.72 0.04 24.72
C ALA A 327 -13.51 1.36 23.96
N VAL A 328 -12.95 1.31 22.73
CA VAL A 328 -12.79 2.48 21.86
C VAL A 328 -14.16 3.17 21.65
N ARG A 329 -15.16 2.41 21.26
CA ARG A 329 -16.52 2.92 21.04
C ARG A 329 -17.11 3.56 22.29
N ALA A 330 -17.01 2.88 23.44
CA ALA A 330 -17.55 3.36 24.71
C ALA A 330 -16.88 4.66 25.15
N HIS A 331 -15.54 4.74 25.03
CA HIS A 331 -14.75 5.91 25.38
C HIS A 331 -15.23 7.16 24.62
N PHE A 332 -15.25 7.10 23.30
CA PHE A 332 -15.63 8.26 22.48
C PHE A 332 -17.13 8.62 22.58
N ARG A 333 -18.00 7.63 22.80
CA ARG A 333 -19.42 7.92 23.09
C ARG A 333 -19.58 8.64 24.44
N LYS A 334 -18.84 8.24 25.47
CA LYS A 334 -18.83 8.90 26.78
C LYS A 334 -18.40 10.37 26.66
N LEU A 335 -17.44 10.66 25.81
CA LEU A 335 -16.96 12.00 25.50
C LEU A 335 -17.88 12.75 24.51
N ARG A 336 -19.02 12.15 24.16
CA ARG A 336 -20.03 12.72 23.27
C ARG A 336 -19.56 12.99 21.83
N TYR A 337 -18.56 12.26 21.31
CA TYR A 337 -18.25 12.28 19.87
C TYR A 337 -19.39 11.63 19.07
N LEU A 338 -19.46 11.93 17.76
CA LEU A 338 -20.39 11.23 16.87
C LEU A 338 -19.73 9.92 16.42
N VAL A 339 -20.31 8.79 16.78
CA VAL A 339 -19.77 7.47 16.46
C VAL A 339 -20.69 6.74 15.49
N ALA A 340 -20.22 6.47 14.28
CA ALA A 340 -20.87 5.58 13.33
C ALA A 340 -20.18 4.21 13.31
N GLU A 341 -20.95 3.18 13.05
CA GLU A 341 -20.46 1.80 12.96
C GLU A 341 -21.06 1.11 11.75
N SER A 342 -20.26 0.27 11.13
CA SER A 342 -20.71 -0.66 10.09
C SER A 342 -19.95 -1.96 10.24
N GLY A 343 -20.68 -3.07 10.29
CA GLY A 343 -20.09 -4.40 10.44
C GLY A 343 -20.15 -5.20 9.15
N THR A 344 -19.25 -6.16 9.05
CA THR A 344 -19.28 -7.23 8.04
C THR A 344 -18.80 -8.53 8.66
N VAL A 345 -18.90 -9.61 7.91
CA VAL A 345 -18.38 -10.92 8.30
C VAL A 345 -17.30 -11.37 7.32
N CYS A 346 -16.27 -12.01 7.85
CA CYS A 346 -15.16 -12.53 7.07
C CYS A 346 -15.08 -14.05 7.25
N PRO A 347 -15.29 -14.84 6.19
CA PRO A 347 -15.17 -16.28 6.25
C PRO A 347 -13.71 -16.74 6.44
N TYR A 348 -13.54 -17.84 7.18
CA TYR A 348 -12.25 -18.52 7.33
C TYR A 348 -12.45 -20.04 7.50
N ILE A 349 -11.39 -20.81 7.27
CA ILE A 349 -11.37 -22.26 7.48
C ILE A 349 -10.42 -22.56 8.62
N VAL A 350 -10.88 -23.36 9.60
CA VAL A 350 -10.02 -23.97 10.60
C VAL A 350 -9.50 -25.28 10.07
N ILE A 351 -8.18 -25.46 10.07
CA ILE A 351 -7.49 -26.64 9.54
C ILE A 351 -7.05 -27.51 10.72
N GLU A 352 -8.00 -28.33 11.22
CA GLU A 352 -7.77 -29.24 12.35
C GLU A 352 -7.96 -30.72 11.99
N ARG A 353 -8.32 -31.01 10.72
CA ARG A 353 -8.75 -32.34 10.30
C ARG A 353 -8.06 -32.72 8.99
N PRO A 354 -7.93 -34.01 8.67
CA PRO A 354 -7.54 -34.43 7.34
C PRO A 354 -8.46 -33.85 6.27
N TRP A 355 -7.89 -33.53 5.09
CA TRP A 355 -8.61 -32.95 3.95
C TRP A 355 -9.90 -33.71 3.61
N ASP A 356 -9.87 -35.04 3.55
CA ASP A 356 -11.05 -35.86 3.22
C ASP A 356 -12.21 -35.64 4.18
N ARG A 357 -11.90 -35.43 5.47
CA ARG A 357 -12.91 -35.16 6.48
C ARG A 357 -13.48 -33.75 6.34
N PHE A 358 -12.64 -32.77 6.03
CA PHE A 358 -13.09 -31.42 5.71
C PHE A 358 -13.98 -31.44 4.45
N LEU A 359 -13.51 -32.05 3.37
CA LEU A 359 -14.25 -32.17 2.13
C LEU A 359 -15.62 -32.87 2.33
N SER A 360 -15.66 -33.92 3.16
CA SER A 360 -16.93 -34.63 3.49
C SER A 360 -17.92 -33.75 4.26
N GLY A 361 -17.43 -32.75 5.01
CA GLY A 361 -18.24 -31.77 5.74
C GLY A 361 -18.85 -30.68 4.87
N LEU A 362 -18.34 -30.47 3.64
CA LEU A 362 -18.93 -29.53 2.70
C LEU A 362 -20.30 -29.98 2.20
N SER A 363 -21.10 -29.03 1.69
CA SER A 363 -22.38 -29.36 1.08
C SER A 363 -22.21 -30.39 -0.06
N ARG A 364 -23.19 -31.30 -0.22
CA ARG A 364 -23.19 -32.30 -1.34
C ARG A 364 -22.97 -31.65 -2.69
N LYS A 365 -23.59 -30.48 -2.91
CA LYS A 365 -23.45 -29.69 -4.15
C LYS A 365 -22.01 -29.24 -4.35
N MET A 366 -21.33 -28.73 -3.32
CA MET A 366 -19.94 -28.25 -3.43
C MET A 366 -18.98 -29.43 -3.71
N ARG A 367 -19.07 -30.53 -2.95
CA ARG A 367 -18.26 -31.73 -3.17
C ARG A 367 -18.39 -32.26 -4.58
N SER A 368 -19.65 -32.46 -5.01
CA SER A 368 -19.93 -32.95 -6.37
C SER A 368 -19.38 -32.00 -7.44
N ASN A 369 -19.45 -30.68 -7.19
CA ASN A 369 -18.93 -29.70 -8.14
C ASN A 369 -17.40 -29.73 -8.21
N ILE A 370 -16.67 -29.77 -7.08
CA ILE A 370 -15.21 -29.88 -7.06
C ILE A 370 -14.75 -31.12 -7.82
N ASN A 371 -15.31 -32.29 -7.47
CA ASN A 371 -14.95 -33.56 -8.10
C ASN A 371 -15.27 -33.59 -9.62
N ARG A 372 -16.38 -32.96 -10.01
CA ARG A 372 -16.76 -32.83 -11.41
C ARG A 372 -15.80 -31.93 -12.18
N LEU A 373 -15.44 -30.77 -11.60
CA LEU A 373 -14.56 -29.79 -12.23
C LEU A 373 -13.13 -30.32 -12.37
N ARG A 374 -12.59 -30.96 -11.33
CA ARG A 374 -11.28 -31.62 -11.40
C ARG A 374 -11.25 -32.68 -12.50
N ARG A 375 -12.20 -33.63 -12.47
CA ARG A 375 -12.31 -34.67 -13.52
C ARG A 375 -12.49 -34.10 -14.92
N LYS A 376 -13.25 -33.02 -15.07
CA LYS A 376 -13.47 -32.38 -16.37
C LYS A 376 -12.15 -31.80 -16.92
N LEU A 377 -11.39 -31.10 -16.09
CA LEU A 377 -10.09 -30.59 -16.48
C LEU A 377 -9.13 -31.74 -16.84
N ASP A 378 -9.00 -32.74 -15.95
CA ASP A 378 -8.13 -33.92 -16.16
C ASP A 378 -8.48 -34.70 -17.46
N SER A 379 -9.76 -34.71 -17.85
CA SER A 379 -10.21 -35.43 -19.06
C SER A 379 -10.05 -34.64 -20.36
N THR A 380 -9.78 -33.34 -20.29
CA THR A 380 -9.77 -32.45 -21.46
C THR A 380 -8.39 -31.90 -21.79
N GLY A 381 -7.40 -32.04 -20.90
CA GLY A 381 -6.04 -31.57 -21.11
C GLY A 381 -5.11 -31.90 -19.95
N GLU A 382 -3.84 -31.56 -20.06
CA GLU A 382 -2.85 -31.75 -19.02
C GLU A 382 -2.95 -30.63 -17.98
N ILE A 383 -3.17 -31.01 -16.70
CA ILE A 383 -3.21 -30.07 -15.59
C ILE A 383 -1.92 -30.15 -14.79
N ARG A 384 -1.40 -28.98 -14.45
CA ARG A 384 -0.29 -28.85 -13.52
C ARG A 384 -0.58 -27.74 -12.52
N VAL A 385 -0.51 -28.06 -11.23
CA VAL A 385 -0.51 -27.07 -10.16
C VAL A 385 0.92 -26.88 -9.67
N ARG A 386 1.41 -25.64 -9.66
CA ARG A 386 2.75 -25.29 -9.22
C ARG A 386 2.68 -24.38 -8.00
N LYS A 387 3.33 -24.79 -6.91
CA LYS A 387 3.62 -23.93 -5.77
C LYS A 387 4.95 -23.23 -5.99
N ILE A 388 5.00 -21.94 -5.79
CA ILE A 388 6.19 -21.08 -5.90
C ILE A 388 6.26 -20.27 -4.61
N ASP A 389 7.31 -20.48 -3.83
CA ASP A 389 7.48 -19.93 -2.48
C ASP A 389 8.88 -19.34 -2.24
N SER A 390 9.73 -19.32 -3.25
CA SER A 390 11.11 -18.85 -3.13
C SER A 390 11.39 -17.66 -4.04
N TRP A 391 12.07 -16.69 -3.50
CA TRP A 391 12.63 -15.58 -4.26
C TRP A 391 13.94 -16.05 -4.98
N PRO A 392 14.19 -15.74 -6.27
CA PRO A 392 13.46 -14.75 -7.11
C PRO A 392 12.35 -15.35 -7.99
N ALA A 393 12.01 -16.65 -7.91
CA ALA A 393 10.99 -17.27 -8.76
C ALA A 393 9.60 -16.60 -8.59
N LEU A 394 9.30 -16.10 -7.40
CA LEU A 394 8.09 -15.34 -7.11
C LEU A 394 7.94 -14.06 -7.94
N ASP A 395 9.05 -13.42 -8.33
CA ASP A 395 9.00 -12.19 -9.14
C ASP A 395 8.35 -12.46 -10.51
N ALA A 396 8.84 -13.47 -11.23
CA ALA A 396 8.26 -13.88 -12.51
C ALA A 396 6.84 -14.46 -12.37
N ALA A 397 6.56 -15.16 -11.28
CA ALA A 397 5.23 -15.71 -11.01
C ALA A 397 4.18 -14.62 -10.77
N LEU A 398 4.56 -13.50 -10.14
CA LEU A 398 3.68 -12.34 -9.99
C LEU A 398 3.40 -11.66 -11.33
N ASP A 399 4.35 -11.60 -12.26
CA ASP A 399 4.09 -11.10 -13.61
C ASP A 399 3.04 -11.97 -14.30
N THR A 400 3.19 -13.32 -14.20
CA THR A 400 2.19 -14.28 -14.70
C THR A 400 0.82 -14.08 -14.04
N HIS A 401 0.77 -13.81 -12.72
CA HIS A 401 -0.49 -13.50 -12.03
C HIS A 401 -1.16 -12.26 -12.63
N CYS A 402 -0.40 -11.18 -12.88
CA CYS A 402 -0.92 -9.96 -13.49
C CYS A 402 -1.45 -10.20 -14.90
N GLU A 403 -0.74 -10.98 -15.72
CA GLU A 403 -1.21 -11.38 -17.06
C GLU A 403 -2.54 -12.15 -17.01
N ILE A 404 -2.74 -13.01 -15.99
CA ILE A 404 -4.02 -13.71 -15.77
C ILE A 404 -5.09 -12.71 -15.33
N GLU A 405 -4.78 -11.77 -14.43
CA GLU A 405 -5.74 -10.74 -14.01
C GLU A 405 -6.20 -9.84 -15.17
N GLU A 406 -5.31 -9.52 -16.10
CA GLU A 406 -5.64 -8.75 -17.31
C GLU A 406 -6.62 -9.48 -18.25
N ARG A 407 -6.68 -10.82 -18.19
CA ARG A 407 -7.67 -11.65 -18.90
C ARG A 407 -8.89 -11.99 -18.05
N SER A 408 -8.99 -11.43 -16.83
CA SER A 408 -10.09 -11.68 -15.91
C SER A 408 -11.15 -10.56 -15.97
N TRP A 409 -12.32 -10.82 -15.39
CA TRP A 409 -13.37 -9.82 -15.18
C TRP A 409 -12.89 -8.57 -14.40
N LYS A 410 -11.77 -8.65 -13.69
CA LYS A 410 -11.18 -7.51 -12.96
C LYS A 410 -10.65 -6.45 -13.90
N ALA A 411 -10.13 -6.84 -15.08
CA ALA A 411 -9.65 -5.89 -16.08
C ALA A 411 -10.78 -4.98 -16.59
N GLU A 412 -11.96 -5.53 -16.84
CA GLU A 412 -13.13 -4.77 -17.27
C GLU A 412 -13.55 -3.71 -16.23
N LYS A 413 -13.31 -3.99 -14.94
CA LYS A 413 -13.63 -3.11 -13.83
C LYS A 413 -12.47 -2.24 -13.38
N GLN A 414 -11.32 -2.33 -14.02
CA GLN A 414 -10.07 -1.65 -13.62
C GLN A 414 -9.67 -1.97 -12.16
N LEU A 415 -9.84 -3.22 -11.74
CA LEU A 415 -9.53 -3.71 -10.39
C LEU A 415 -8.31 -4.66 -10.37
N HIS A 416 -7.62 -4.82 -11.50
CA HIS A 416 -6.43 -5.65 -11.63
C HIS A 416 -5.19 -4.93 -11.06
N ILE A 417 -4.26 -5.70 -10.51
CA ILE A 417 -3.07 -5.16 -9.83
C ILE A 417 -2.22 -4.31 -10.77
N SER A 418 -1.98 -4.79 -12.00
CA SER A 418 -1.17 -4.08 -13.00
C SER A 418 -1.79 -2.77 -13.49
N GLY A 419 -3.07 -2.53 -13.22
CA GLY A 419 -3.75 -1.26 -13.52
C GLY A 419 -3.32 -0.09 -12.64
N ASP A 420 -2.72 -0.39 -11.48
CA ASP A 420 -2.11 0.58 -10.57
C ASP A 420 -0.69 0.13 -10.20
N LYS A 421 0.30 0.86 -10.69
CA LYS A 421 1.71 0.50 -10.49
C LYS A 421 2.14 0.49 -9.03
N SER A 422 1.57 1.34 -8.18
CA SER A 422 1.88 1.31 -6.76
C SER A 422 1.46 -0.01 -6.12
N HIS A 423 0.29 -0.55 -6.52
CA HIS A 423 -0.16 -1.87 -6.09
C HIS A 423 0.74 -2.99 -6.62
N PHE A 424 1.12 -2.92 -7.89
CA PHE A 424 1.98 -3.92 -8.50
C PHE A 424 3.34 -4.01 -7.77
N PHE A 425 4.02 -2.88 -7.60
CA PHE A 425 5.31 -2.85 -6.91
C PHE A 425 5.19 -3.18 -5.43
N PHE A 426 4.09 -2.81 -4.79
CA PHE A 426 3.81 -3.21 -3.41
C PHE A 426 3.77 -4.74 -3.26
N TYR A 427 3.03 -5.46 -4.11
CA TYR A 427 2.98 -6.92 -4.05
C TYR A 427 4.31 -7.57 -4.41
N LYS A 428 5.07 -7.03 -5.37
CA LYS A 428 6.44 -7.47 -5.63
C LYS A 428 7.36 -7.26 -4.43
N ALA A 429 7.25 -6.13 -3.75
CA ALA A 429 8.01 -5.87 -2.54
C ALA A 429 7.63 -6.80 -1.38
N LEU A 430 6.35 -7.13 -1.22
CA LEU A 430 5.90 -8.14 -0.26
C LEU A 430 6.45 -9.53 -0.60
N ALA A 431 6.34 -9.97 -1.85
CA ALA A 431 6.89 -11.25 -2.29
C ALA A 431 8.40 -11.34 -2.07
N ARG A 432 9.12 -10.24 -2.29
CA ARG A 432 10.56 -10.18 -2.00
C ARG A 432 10.86 -10.26 -0.51
N SER A 433 10.13 -9.53 0.32
CA SER A 433 10.37 -9.49 1.77
C SER A 433 10.02 -10.84 2.41
N PHE A 434 8.81 -11.32 2.20
CA PHE A 434 8.31 -12.55 2.82
C PHE A 434 8.76 -13.82 2.09
N GLY A 435 8.98 -13.78 0.77
CA GLY A 435 9.47 -14.92 0.01
C GLY A 435 10.93 -15.31 0.31
N ARG A 436 11.75 -14.36 0.79
CA ARG A 436 13.10 -14.68 1.29
C ARG A 436 13.09 -15.49 2.59
N GLU A 437 12.02 -15.39 3.34
CA GLU A 437 11.79 -16.11 4.59
C GLU A 437 10.92 -17.37 4.38
N GLY A 438 10.50 -17.66 3.13
CA GLY A 438 9.60 -18.76 2.81
C GLY A 438 8.13 -18.53 3.25
N ASN A 439 7.77 -17.29 3.56
CA ASN A 439 6.46 -16.91 4.10
C ASN A 439 5.50 -16.36 3.03
N PHE A 440 5.91 -16.25 1.78
CA PHE A 440 5.05 -15.85 0.66
C PHE A 440 4.91 -17.01 -0.31
N GLU A 441 3.68 -17.35 -0.64
CA GLU A 441 3.37 -18.44 -1.55
C GLU A 441 2.49 -17.97 -2.70
N LEU A 442 2.83 -18.42 -3.92
CA LEU A 442 2.00 -18.25 -5.11
C LEU A 442 1.76 -19.61 -5.75
N ARG A 443 0.52 -19.88 -6.12
CA ARG A 443 0.17 -21.09 -6.86
C ARG A 443 -0.37 -20.74 -8.24
N LEU A 444 0.03 -21.51 -9.24
CA LEU A 444 -0.43 -21.42 -10.62
C LEU A 444 -1.13 -22.72 -11.02
N LEU A 445 -2.29 -22.61 -11.61
CA LEU A 445 -2.96 -23.69 -12.35
C LEU A 445 -2.64 -23.51 -13.83
N GLU A 446 -1.89 -24.43 -14.39
CA GLU A 446 -1.58 -24.51 -15.81
C GLU A 446 -2.46 -25.61 -16.47
N TYR A 447 -2.92 -25.34 -17.68
CA TYR A 447 -3.69 -26.25 -18.50
C TYR A 447 -3.07 -26.27 -19.90
N ASP A 448 -2.59 -27.42 -20.33
CA ASP A 448 -1.79 -27.59 -21.56
C ASP A 448 -0.64 -26.57 -21.66
N GLY A 449 0.04 -26.34 -20.54
CA GLY A 449 1.15 -25.39 -20.42
C GLY A 449 0.76 -23.91 -20.34
N LYS A 450 -0.55 -23.56 -20.46
CA LYS A 450 -1.04 -22.18 -20.34
C LYS A 450 -1.50 -21.90 -18.90
N PRO A 451 -1.00 -20.84 -18.22
CA PRO A 451 -1.52 -20.42 -16.92
C PRO A 451 -2.96 -19.90 -17.02
N LEU A 452 -3.90 -20.56 -16.32
CA LEU A 452 -5.33 -20.22 -16.32
C LEU A 452 -5.80 -19.56 -15.01
N ALA A 453 -5.18 -19.91 -13.90
CA ALA A 453 -5.53 -19.31 -12.62
C ALA A 453 -4.29 -19.19 -11.74
N SER A 454 -4.34 -18.23 -10.85
CA SER A 454 -3.30 -17.99 -9.85
C SER A 454 -3.90 -17.50 -8.56
N THR A 455 -3.24 -17.84 -7.44
CA THR A 455 -3.52 -17.32 -6.11
C THR A 455 -2.22 -17.05 -5.42
N PHE A 456 -2.19 -16.05 -4.51
CA PHE A 456 -1.06 -15.86 -3.63
C PHE A 456 -1.49 -15.36 -2.25
N GLY A 457 -0.68 -15.68 -1.28
CA GLY A 457 -0.88 -15.31 0.12
C GLY A 457 0.40 -15.29 0.92
N ILE A 458 0.26 -14.94 2.19
CA ILE A 458 1.37 -14.90 3.15
C ILE A 458 1.01 -15.81 4.31
N VAL A 459 2.01 -16.59 4.76
CA VAL A 459 1.92 -17.40 5.96
C VAL A 459 2.54 -16.64 7.13
N ARG A 460 1.82 -16.58 8.25
CA ARG A 460 2.36 -16.10 9.51
C ARG A 460 1.73 -16.86 10.67
N ASP A 461 2.54 -17.34 11.59
CA ASP A 461 2.08 -18.03 12.80
C ASP A 461 1.05 -19.14 12.48
N THR A 462 1.36 -20.01 11.53
CA THR A 462 0.49 -21.09 11.01
C THR A 462 -0.81 -20.64 10.35
N VAL A 463 -0.98 -19.35 10.07
CA VAL A 463 -2.16 -18.79 9.38
C VAL A 463 -1.79 -18.40 7.96
N PHE A 464 -2.49 -18.95 6.98
CA PHE A 464 -2.39 -18.53 5.60
C PHE A 464 -3.41 -17.41 5.31
N GLN A 465 -2.92 -16.22 4.95
CA GLN A 465 -3.74 -15.10 4.51
C GLN A 465 -3.77 -15.03 2.99
N SER A 466 -4.88 -15.42 2.37
CA SER A 466 -5.08 -15.35 0.92
C SER A 466 -5.27 -13.88 0.49
N LEU A 467 -4.28 -13.32 -0.21
CA LEU A 467 -4.29 -11.92 -0.60
C LEU A 467 -5.03 -11.70 -1.93
N LYS A 468 -4.72 -12.49 -2.94
CA LYS A 468 -5.29 -12.33 -4.27
C LYS A 468 -5.53 -13.68 -4.95
N ILE A 469 -6.58 -13.70 -5.78
CA ILE A 469 -6.89 -14.79 -6.69
C ILE A 469 -7.27 -14.22 -8.05
N ALA A 470 -6.80 -14.84 -9.12
CA ALA A 470 -7.14 -14.49 -10.50
C ALA A 470 -7.43 -15.74 -11.34
N HIS A 471 -8.25 -15.59 -12.37
CA HIS A 471 -8.44 -16.62 -13.39
C HIS A 471 -8.80 -16.00 -14.74
N ASP A 472 -8.42 -16.67 -15.81
CA ASP A 472 -8.72 -16.31 -17.19
C ASP A 472 -10.21 -16.52 -17.48
N SER A 473 -10.95 -15.45 -17.82
CA SER A 473 -12.40 -15.47 -18.05
C SER A 473 -12.81 -16.30 -19.27
N ASP A 474 -11.92 -16.50 -20.24
CA ASP A 474 -12.19 -17.36 -21.40
C ASP A 474 -12.46 -18.82 -20.99
N TYR A 475 -11.98 -19.21 -19.80
CA TYR A 475 -12.11 -20.54 -19.23
C TYR A 475 -13.14 -20.64 -18.09
N ASP A 476 -14.05 -19.69 -17.94
CA ASP A 476 -15.06 -19.67 -16.86
C ASP A 476 -15.88 -20.96 -16.76
N LYS A 477 -16.14 -21.61 -17.90
CA LYS A 477 -16.86 -22.93 -17.97
C LYS A 477 -16.12 -24.07 -17.26
N LEU A 478 -14.81 -23.93 -17.06
CA LEU A 478 -13.97 -24.87 -16.31
C LEU A 478 -13.81 -24.44 -14.84
N SER A 479 -14.19 -23.22 -14.49
CA SER A 479 -14.06 -22.64 -13.15
C SER A 479 -12.64 -22.77 -12.56
N PRO A 480 -11.57 -22.34 -13.28
CA PRO A 480 -10.19 -22.65 -12.91
C PRO A 480 -9.81 -22.06 -11.55
N GLY A 481 -10.37 -20.92 -11.14
CA GLY A 481 -10.16 -20.36 -9.81
C GLY A 481 -10.66 -21.26 -8.68
N THR A 482 -11.86 -21.88 -8.83
CA THR A 482 -12.39 -22.83 -7.83
C THR A 482 -11.57 -24.12 -7.78
N VAL A 483 -11.06 -24.57 -8.92
CA VAL A 483 -10.21 -25.77 -8.99
C VAL A 483 -8.88 -25.50 -8.33
N LEU A 484 -8.22 -24.37 -8.63
CA LEU A 484 -6.96 -23.98 -7.99
C LEU A 484 -7.12 -23.85 -6.45
N GLU A 485 -8.17 -23.15 -6.01
CA GLU A 485 -8.48 -22.98 -4.58
C GLU A 485 -8.68 -24.35 -3.88
N SER A 486 -9.27 -25.34 -4.58
CA SER A 486 -9.42 -26.69 -4.04
C SER A 486 -8.09 -27.43 -3.86
N TYR A 487 -7.14 -27.27 -4.78
CA TYR A 487 -5.80 -27.83 -4.66
C TYR A 487 -4.97 -27.10 -3.61
N GLU A 488 -5.05 -25.77 -3.57
CA GLU A 488 -4.40 -24.95 -2.54
C GLU A 488 -4.82 -25.39 -1.14
N LEU A 489 -6.13 -25.53 -0.90
CA LEU A 489 -6.64 -25.98 0.39
C LEU A 489 -6.16 -27.40 0.71
N GLU A 490 -6.20 -28.33 -0.25
CA GLU A 490 -5.74 -29.71 -0.05
C GLU A 490 -4.26 -29.76 0.38
N ASP A 491 -3.40 -28.96 -0.26
CA ASP A 491 -1.97 -28.84 0.11
C ASP A 491 -1.82 -28.27 1.52
N LEU A 492 -2.53 -27.17 1.83
CA LEU A 492 -2.45 -26.51 3.15
C LEU A 492 -2.94 -27.39 4.29
N PHE A 493 -3.85 -28.37 4.02
CA PHE A 493 -4.25 -29.38 5.02
C PHE A 493 -3.15 -30.42 5.29
N GLN A 494 -2.11 -30.48 4.47
CA GLN A 494 -0.94 -31.35 4.66
C GLN A 494 0.26 -30.59 5.22
N GLU A 495 0.21 -29.26 5.29
CA GLU A 495 1.23 -28.37 5.82
C GLU A 495 0.93 -28.02 7.29
N ASP A 496 1.89 -27.38 7.95
CA ASP A 496 1.71 -26.86 9.33
C ASP A 496 0.92 -25.54 9.33
N ILE A 497 -0.28 -25.61 8.78
CA ILE A 497 -1.23 -24.50 8.72
C ILE A 497 -2.46 -24.85 9.55
N SER A 498 -2.78 -24.00 10.52
CA SER A 498 -3.95 -24.16 11.39
C SER A 498 -5.19 -23.44 10.88
N ARG A 499 -5.00 -22.43 10.00
CA ARG A 499 -6.10 -21.58 9.56
C ARG A 499 -5.87 -21.00 8.17
N TYR A 500 -6.91 -21.02 7.33
CA TYR A 500 -6.97 -20.34 6.05
C TYR A 500 -7.91 -19.14 6.14
N GLU A 501 -7.39 -17.94 5.92
CA GLU A 501 -8.15 -16.69 5.89
C GLU A 501 -8.44 -16.28 4.46
N PHE A 502 -9.70 -16.28 4.08
CA PHE A 502 -10.09 -15.82 2.74
C PHE A 502 -9.87 -14.32 2.55
N MET A 503 -9.58 -13.62 3.63
CA MET A 503 -9.57 -12.17 3.66
C MET A 503 -10.86 -11.59 3.03
N GLY A 504 -11.09 -10.31 3.17
CA GLY A 504 -12.19 -9.73 2.50
C GLY A 504 -13.57 -9.82 3.14
N SER A 505 -14.42 -8.90 2.65
CA SER A 505 -15.81 -8.86 3.03
C SER A 505 -16.58 -10.09 2.53
N PHE A 506 -17.80 -10.22 3.04
CA PHE A 506 -18.76 -11.22 2.65
C PHE A 506 -18.88 -11.36 1.12
N LEU A 507 -18.47 -12.52 0.60
CA LEU A 507 -18.72 -12.95 -0.76
C LEU A 507 -19.33 -14.36 -0.73
N ALA A 508 -20.42 -14.54 -1.43
CA ALA A 508 -21.16 -15.81 -1.44
C ALA A 508 -20.34 -17.02 -1.91
N ASN A 509 -19.31 -16.82 -2.72
CA ASN A 509 -18.40 -17.89 -3.17
C ASN A 509 -17.54 -18.42 -2.02
N LYS A 510 -17.09 -17.58 -1.06
CA LYS A 510 -16.29 -18.01 0.10
C LYS A 510 -17.10 -18.87 1.06
N LEU A 511 -18.39 -18.56 1.25
CA LEU A 511 -19.30 -19.35 2.08
C LEU A 511 -19.64 -20.75 1.52
N ARG A 512 -19.19 -21.08 0.31
CA ARG A 512 -19.27 -22.46 -0.18
C ARG A 512 -18.26 -23.38 0.50
N TRP A 513 -17.15 -22.82 0.96
CA TRP A 513 -16.05 -23.53 1.60
C TRP A 513 -16.23 -23.66 3.11
N THR A 514 -16.90 -22.70 3.75
CA THR A 514 -17.02 -22.67 5.20
C THR A 514 -18.28 -21.94 5.65
N SER A 515 -18.82 -22.34 6.79
CA SER A 515 -19.82 -21.58 7.53
C SER A 515 -19.22 -20.78 8.69
N THR A 516 -17.91 -20.97 8.96
CA THR A 516 -17.21 -20.27 10.03
C THR A 516 -16.86 -18.87 9.58
N VAL A 517 -17.25 -17.88 10.37
CA VAL A 517 -17.02 -16.46 10.09
C VAL A 517 -16.52 -15.74 11.33
N CYS A 518 -15.70 -14.72 11.16
CA CYS A 518 -15.46 -13.72 12.20
C CYS A 518 -16.22 -12.44 11.87
N GLU A 519 -16.73 -11.79 12.90
CA GLU A 519 -17.39 -10.49 12.77
C GLU A 519 -16.36 -9.38 12.85
N THR A 520 -16.46 -8.44 11.90
CA THR A 520 -15.63 -7.23 11.89
C THR A 520 -16.50 -5.98 11.89
N THR A 521 -15.95 -4.89 12.41
CA THR A 521 -16.62 -3.60 12.48
C THR A 521 -15.66 -2.49 12.03
N ASN A 522 -16.23 -1.49 11.37
CA ASN A 522 -15.59 -0.21 11.12
C ASN A 522 -16.16 0.79 12.12
N ILE A 523 -15.29 1.51 12.80
CA ILE A 523 -15.67 2.53 13.79
C ILE A 523 -15.19 3.89 13.27
N HIS A 524 -16.14 4.79 13.02
CA HIS A 524 -15.86 6.15 12.58
C HIS A 524 -16.25 7.13 13.69
N VAL A 525 -15.27 7.83 14.24
CA VAL A 525 -15.45 8.82 15.31
C VAL A 525 -15.26 10.21 14.73
N TYR A 526 -16.30 11.04 14.80
CA TYR A 526 -16.28 12.41 14.28
C TYR A 526 -16.30 13.41 15.43
N GLN A 527 -15.46 14.42 15.33
CA GLN A 527 -15.55 15.59 16.21
C GLN A 527 -16.86 16.36 15.97
N ARG A 528 -17.34 17.06 17.00
CA ARG A 528 -18.57 17.86 16.92
C ARG A 528 -18.33 19.24 16.30
N GLN A 529 -17.76 19.27 15.13
CA GLN A 529 -17.68 20.47 14.31
C GLN A 529 -18.91 20.55 13.38
N PRO A 530 -19.53 21.71 13.15
CA PRO A 530 -20.78 21.82 12.37
C PRO A 530 -20.73 21.14 11.00
N ARG A 531 -19.62 21.28 10.28
CA ARG A 531 -19.40 20.66 8.96
C ARG A 531 -19.31 19.13 9.03
N LEU A 532 -18.64 18.59 10.06
CA LEU A 532 -18.52 17.15 10.26
C LEU A 532 -19.85 16.56 10.74
N MET A 533 -20.60 17.30 11.54
CA MET A 533 -21.96 16.93 11.93
C MET A 533 -22.88 16.86 10.71
N LEU A 534 -22.80 17.85 9.82
CA LEU A 534 -23.57 17.85 8.57
C LEU A 534 -23.20 16.67 7.69
N PHE A 535 -21.89 16.42 7.51
CA PHE A 535 -21.37 15.27 6.76
C PHE A 535 -21.87 13.95 7.36
N PHE A 536 -21.70 13.77 8.67
CA PHE A 536 -22.17 12.59 9.39
C PHE A 536 -23.68 12.37 9.20
N PHE A 537 -24.48 13.43 9.34
CA PHE A 537 -25.91 13.34 9.17
C PHE A 537 -26.30 12.92 7.74
N ILE A 538 -25.67 13.51 6.72
CA ILE A 538 -25.95 13.17 5.32
C ILE A 538 -25.58 11.72 5.02
N PHE A 539 -24.37 11.29 5.37
CA PHE A 539 -23.84 10.00 4.94
C PHE A 539 -24.28 8.83 5.81
N PHE A 540 -24.40 9.01 7.11
CA PHE A 540 -24.71 7.89 8.00
C PHE A 540 -26.19 7.85 8.44
N VAL A 541 -26.85 9.00 8.59
CA VAL A 541 -28.23 9.04 9.03
C VAL A 541 -29.19 9.11 7.85
N PHE A 542 -29.07 10.13 7.01
CA PHE A 542 -30.00 10.36 5.91
C PHE A 542 -29.91 9.27 4.84
N LYS A 543 -28.69 8.94 4.35
CA LYS A 543 -28.49 7.88 3.37
C LYS A 543 -29.01 6.52 3.84
N ARG A 544 -28.83 6.20 5.14
CA ARG A 544 -29.33 4.96 5.74
C ARG A 544 -30.86 4.94 5.81
N ARG A 545 -31.50 6.07 6.14
CA ARG A 545 -32.97 6.20 6.13
C ARG A 545 -33.54 6.10 4.73
N VAL A 546 -32.98 6.82 3.75
CA VAL A 546 -33.37 6.74 2.35
C VAL A 546 -33.25 5.30 1.82
N LYS A 547 -32.13 4.61 2.10
CA LYS A 547 -31.94 3.21 1.72
C LYS A 547 -32.99 2.29 2.34
N ALA A 548 -33.35 2.50 3.60
CA ALA A 548 -34.38 1.72 4.29
C ALA A 548 -35.77 1.93 3.69
N VAL A 549 -36.12 3.17 3.32
CA VAL A 549 -37.40 3.51 2.65
C VAL A 549 -37.44 2.90 1.25
N LEU A 550 -36.38 3.04 0.45
CA LEU A 550 -36.31 2.50 -0.90
C LEU A 550 -36.40 0.96 -0.93
N LYS A 551 -35.82 0.28 0.08
CA LYS A 551 -36.00 -1.17 0.24
C LYS A 551 -37.46 -1.54 0.54
N LYS A 552 -38.15 -0.77 1.39
CA LYS A 552 -39.57 -1.01 1.73
C LYS A 552 -40.51 -0.76 0.54
N THR A 553 -40.16 0.18 -0.35
CA THR A 553 -41.00 0.56 -1.51
C THR A 553 -40.70 -0.24 -2.76
N GLY A 554 -39.75 -1.19 -2.74
CA GLY A 554 -39.34 -2.00 -3.92
C GLY A 554 -38.64 -1.20 -5.03
N GLN A 555 -38.31 0.06 -4.79
CA GLN A 555 -37.68 0.96 -5.77
C GLN A 555 -36.14 0.95 -5.69
N PHE A 556 -35.58 0.08 -4.84
CA PHE A 556 -34.15 0.07 -4.54
C PHE A 556 -33.31 -0.14 -5.80
N ASP A 557 -33.68 -1.09 -6.67
CA ASP A 557 -32.89 -1.43 -7.86
C ASP A 557 -32.87 -0.30 -8.91
N LYS A 558 -33.93 0.50 -9.00
CA LYS A 558 -34.02 1.67 -9.91
C LYS A 558 -33.15 2.85 -9.44
N VAL A 559 -32.97 2.99 -8.15
CA VAL A 559 -32.25 4.11 -7.54
C VAL A 559 -30.82 3.74 -7.20
N ASP A 560 -30.50 2.44 -7.08
CA ASP A 560 -29.13 1.97 -6.83
C ASP A 560 -28.18 2.35 -7.97
N GLY A 561 -28.65 2.41 -9.23
CA GLY A 561 -27.91 2.98 -10.36
C GLY A 561 -27.63 4.47 -10.25
N PHE A 562 -28.55 5.25 -9.67
CA PHE A 562 -28.38 6.68 -9.40
C PHE A 562 -27.51 6.91 -8.16
N LEU A 563 -27.75 6.17 -7.08
CA LEU A 563 -26.93 6.19 -5.87
C LEU A 563 -25.55 5.55 -6.11
N GLY A 564 -25.39 4.70 -7.11
CA GLY A 564 -24.11 4.17 -7.55
C GLY A 564 -23.12 5.26 -8.03
N ARG A 565 -23.66 6.39 -8.55
CA ARG A 565 -22.83 7.58 -8.80
C ARG A 565 -22.34 8.25 -7.51
N PHE A 566 -23.03 8.04 -6.39
CA PHE A 566 -22.63 8.45 -5.03
C PHE A 566 -22.07 7.28 -4.20
N LYS A 567 -22.04 6.05 -4.76
CA LYS A 567 -21.37 4.88 -4.16
C LYS A 567 -19.84 4.96 -4.23
N ARG A 568 -19.29 5.86 -5.01
CA ARG A 568 -17.89 6.23 -4.81
C ARG A 568 -17.79 6.68 -3.36
N ASN A 569 -16.99 5.93 -2.61
CA ASN A 569 -16.56 6.31 -1.29
C ASN A 569 -16.53 7.85 -1.23
N PRO A 570 -17.20 8.53 -0.28
CA PRO A 570 -17.08 9.99 -0.18
C PRO A 570 -15.62 10.43 -0.04
N PHE A 571 -14.76 9.47 0.22
CA PHE A 571 -13.32 9.57 0.19
C PHE A 571 -12.85 9.00 -1.15
N PRO A 572 -12.46 9.81 -2.16
CA PRO A 572 -11.84 9.30 -3.37
C PRO A 572 -10.61 8.49 -2.94
N ARG A 573 -10.59 7.20 -3.27
CA ARG A 573 -9.35 6.42 -3.25
C ARG A 573 -8.51 7.00 -4.38
N TYR A 574 -7.36 7.58 -4.03
CA TYR A 574 -6.36 8.02 -5.00
C TYR A 574 -5.64 6.81 -5.57
#